data_dd093843a2802672b8c54e788712a3a5
#
_entry.id   dd093843a2802672b8c54e788712a3a5
#
_cell.length_a   1.000
_cell.length_b   1.000
_cell.length_c   1.000
_cell.angle_alpha   90.00
_cell.angle_beta   90.00
_cell.angle_gamma   90.00
#
_symmetry.space_group_name_H-M   'P 1'
#
loop_
_entity.id
_entity.type
_entity.pdbx_description
1 polymer ?
#
loop_
_entity_poly.entity_id
_entity_poly.type
_entity_poly.pdbx_seq_one_letter_code
_entity_poly.pdbx_strand_id
1 'polypeptide(L)'
;MNQTVQYLQELTGIPSPTGFTAEVADYLVHTLEGLGYEPVRTNKGGVHVVVKGKNDTQHRVVTAHVDTLGAIVRAIKPDGRLKLDRIGGFPWNMIEGENCLVHVASSDKTISGTILVHQTSCHVYKDAGTVERTQENMEVRLDEKVRSEKETRDLGIEVGDFISFDPRTTVTESGFIKSRFLDDKVSAAILLNLLRVYKEENIQLPVTTHFAFSVFEEVGHGANSSLPEQAVEYLAVDMGAMGDDQQTDEYTVSICVKDASGPYHYGFRQHLVKLAKEQDIPYKLDIYPFYGSDASAAMSAGAEVKHALLGAGIESSHSYERTHIDSVAATERMVDAYLRNGLVGQTV
;
A
#
# COMPACT_ATOMS: atom_id res chain seq x y z
N MET A 1 -12.13 -8.39 -17.96
CA MET A 1 -11.02 -8.08 -17.03
C MET A 1 -11.57 -8.25 -15.61
N ASN A 2 -10.83 -8.83 -14.69
CA ASN A 2 -11.28 -8.96 -13.29
C ASN A 2 -11.41 -7.55 -12.69
N GLN A 3 -12.52 -7.25 -11.99
CA GLN A 3 -12.80 -5.91 -11.43
C GLN A 3 -11.74 -5.46 -10.42
N THR A 4 -11.23 -6.38 -9.61
CA THR A 4 -10.13 -6.09 -8.67
C THR A 4 -8.87 -5.62 -9.39
N VAL A 5 -8.52 -6.25 -10.52
CA VAL A 5 -7.38 -5.82 -11.35
C VAL A 5 -7.62 -4.44 -11.98
N GLN A 6 -8.87 -4.15 -12.35
CA GLN A 6 -9.21 -2.81 -12.87
C GLN A 6 -9.02 -1.74 -11.78
N TYR A 7 -9.57 -1.94 -10.58
CA TYR A 7 -9.35 -1.03 -9.44
C TYR A 7 -7.87 -0.87 -9.12
N LEU A 8 -7.11 -1.96 -9.17
CA LEU A 8 -5.66 -1.90 -8.94
C LEU A 8 -4.96 -1.01 -9.98
N GLN A 9 -5.28 -1.15 -11.28
CA GLN A 9 -4.70 -0.32 -12.34
C GLN A 9 -5.06 1.16 -12.18
N GLU A 10 -6.30 1.46 -11.78
CA GLU A 10 -6.76 2.81 -11.49
C GLU A 10 -6.01 3.40 -10.27
N LEU A 11 -5.93 2.65 -9.17
CA LEU A 11 -5.24 3.08 -7.95
C LEU A 11 -3.73 3.29 -8.19
N THR A 12 -3.06 2.36 -8.87
CA THR A 12 -1.61 2.50 -9.13
C THR A 12 -1.30 3.66 -10.06
N GLY A 13 -2.24 4.04 -10.93
CA GLY A 13 -2.13 5.21 -11.80
C GLY A 13 -2.21 6.56 -11.08
N ILE A 14 -2.68 6.60 -9.82
CA ILE A 14 -2.80 7.82 -9.02
C ILE A 14 -1.58 7.96 -8.10
N PRO A 15 -0.72 8.98 -8.28
CA PRO A 15 0.38 9.25 -7.38
C PRO A 15 -0.09 9.51 -5.94
N SER A 16 0.51 8.80 -4.98
CA SER A 16 0.12 8.97 -3.58
C SER A 16 1.28 8.74 -2.59
N PRO A 17 2.49 9.31 -2.81
CA PRO A 17 3.53 9.22 -1.78
C PRO A 17 2.99 9.75 -0.45
N THR A 18 3.38 9.11 0.66
CA THR A 18 2.87 9.45 2.01
C THR A 18 2.96 10.96 2.27
N GLY A 19 1.83 11.56 2.62
CA GLY A 19 1.68 13.01 2.78
C GLY A 19 1.11 13.72 1.55
N PHE A 20 1.14 13.07 0.36
CA PHE A 20 0.55 13.58 -0.89
C PHE A 20 -0.57 12.65 -1.38
N THR A 21 -1.62 12.48 -0.58
CA THR A 21 -2.64 11.42 -0.76
C THR A 21 -4.04 11.95 -1.06
N ALA A 22 -4.17 13.25 -1.33
CA ALA A 22 -5.47 13.87 -1.53
C ALA A 22 -6.22 13.28 -2.73
N GLU A 23 -5.55 13.12 -3.87
CA GLU A 23 -6.13 12.63 -5.11
C GLU A 23 -6.61 11.17 -5.00
N VAL A 24 -5.80 10.29 -4.42
CA VAL A 24 -6.22 8.88 -4.22
C VAL A 24 -7.38 8.77 -3.23
N ALA A 25 -7.43 9.63 -2.22
CA ALA A 25 -8.55 9.66 -1.30
C ALA A 25 -9.82 10.25 -1.93
N ASP A 26 -9.72 11.23 -2.84
CA ASP A 26 -10.85 11.71 -3.65
C ASP A 26 -11.39 10.62 -4.57
N TYR A 27 -10.50 9.87 -5.22
CA TYR A 27 -10.88 8.70 -6.03
C TYR A 27 -11.66 7.66 -5.20
N LEU A 28 -11.18 7.34 -3.98
CA LEU A 28 -11.87 6.39 -3.09
C LEU A 28 -13.24 6.90 -2.66
N VAL A 29 -13.34 8.17 -2.26
CA VAL A 29 -14.63 8.79 -1.88
C VAL A 29 -15.60 8.71 -3.05
N HIS A 30 -15.21 9.17 -4.23
CA HIS A 30 -16.06 9.17 -5.40
C HIS A 30 -16.51 7.76 -5.81
N THR A 31 -15.58 6.79 -5.78
CA THR A 31 -15.88 5.38 -6.10
C THR A 31 -16.88 4.79 -5.10
N LEU A 32 -16.68 5.00 -3.80
CA LEU A 32 -17.55 4.48 -2.75
C LEU A 32 -18.93 5.16 -2.75
N GLU A 33 -19.02 6.46 -2.99
CA GLU A 33 -20.29 7.17 -3.20
C GLU A 33 -21.03 6.64 -4.42
N GLY A 34 -20.32 6.40 -5.52
CA GLY A 34 -20.87 5.79 -6.73
C GLY A 34 -21.45 4.39 -6.50
N LEU A 35 -20.90 3.64 -5.55
CA LEU A 35 -21.43 2.35 -5.08
C LEU A 35 -22.59 2.51 -4.08
N GLY A 36 -22.92 3.74 -3.65
CA GLY A 36 -24.00 4.03 -2.70
C GLY A 36 -23.60 3.81 -1.24
N TYR A 37 -22.33 3.97 -0.90
CA TYR A 37 -21.84 4.08 0.46
C TYR A 37 -21.74 5.55 0.90
N GLU A 38 -21.53 5.77 2.19
CA GLU A 38 -21.28 7.08 2.80
C GLU A 38 -19.86 7.13 3.37
N PRO A 39 -18.83 7.32 2.54
CA PRO A 39 -17.46 7.37 3.01
C PRO A 39 -17.20 8.67 3.78
N VAL A 40 -16.33 8.58 4.79
CA VAL A 40 -15.89 9.71 5.59
C VAL A 40 -14.38 9.87 5.46
N ARG A 41 -13.91 11.08 5.18
CA ARG A 41 -12.49 11.41 5.28
C ARG A 41 -12.09 11.56 6.73
N THR A 42 -11.01 10.89 7.11
CA THR A 42 -10.39 11.07 8.43
C THR A 42 -9.57 12.37 8.46
N ASN A 43 -9.27 12.87 9.65
CA ASN A 43 -8.37 14.02 9.80
C ASN A 43 -6.96 13.78 9.27
N LYS A 44 -6.52 12.53 9.19
CA LYS A 44 -5.23 12.13 8.58
C LYS A 44 -5.28 12.07 7.05
N GLY A 45 -6.47 12.13 6.45
CA GLY A 45 -6.67 12.10 5.00
C GLY A 45 -7.08 10.74 4.44
N GLY A 46 -7.10 9.68 5.25
CA GLY A 46 -7.62 8.36 4.85
C GLY A 46 -9.14 8.37 4.66
N VAL A 47 -9.68 7.30 4.09
CA VAL A 47 -11.10 7.14 3.80
C VAL A 47 -11.67 5.99 4.61
N HIS A 48 -12.79 6.21 5.27
CA HIS A 48 -13.44 5.24 6.12
C HIS A 48 -14.90 5.04 5.70
N VAL A 49 -15.32 3.78 5.60
CA VAL A 49 -16.72 3.44 5.31
C VAL A 49 -17.21 2.37 6.29
N VAL A 50 -18.44 2.47 6.75
CA VAL A 50 -19.05 1.53 7.69
C VAL A 50 -20.12 0.72 6.97
N VAL A 51 -19.98 -0.60 7.02
CA VAL A 51 -20.99 -1.56 6.58
C VAL A 51 -21.67 -2.16 7.81
N LYS A 52 -22.92 -1.76 8.04
CA LYS A 52 -23.70 -2.25 9.19
C LYS A 52 -23.98 -3.75 9.05
N GLY A 53 -23.67 -4.48 10.10
CA GLY A 53 -23.94 -5.91 10.24
C GLY A 53 -25.21 -6.22 11.04
N LYS A 54 -25.50 -7.50 11.21
CA LYS A 54 -26.58 -7.99 12.09
C LYS A 54 -26.26 -7.73 13.56
N ASN A 55 -24.99 -7.93 13.95
CA ASN A 55 -24.46 -7.53 15.26
C ASN A 55 -23.82 -6.16 15.14
N ASP A 56 -24.34 -5.19 15.89
CA ASP A 56 -23.89 -3.81 15.95
C ASP A 56 -23.41 -3.42 17.37
N THR A 57 -23.13 -4.41 18.22
CA THR A 57 -22.61 -4.17 19.58
C THR A 57 -21.10 -4.35 19.67
N GLN A 58 -20.54 -5.18 18.83
CA GLN A 58 -19.10 -5.39 18.67
C GLN A 58 -18.76 -5.28 17.20
N HIS A 59 -17.74 -4.51 16.88
CA HIS A 59 -17.35 -4.21 15.52
C HIS A 59 -16.01 -4.84 15.16
N ARG A 60 -15.76 -4.97 13.87
CA ARG A 60 -14.44 -5.28 13.33
C ARG A 60 -13.93 -4.15 12.45
N VAL A 61 -12.63 -4.02 12.36
CA VAL A 61 -11.94 -3.11 11.47
C VAL A 61 -11.15 -3.93 10.45
N VAL A 62 -11.24 -3.55 9.19
CA VAL A 62 -10.42 -4.10 8.09
C VAL A 62 -9.74 -2.94 7.39
N THR A 63 -8.43 -3.01 7.23
CA THR A 63 -7.63 -1.94 6.63
C THR A 63 -6.85 -2.41 5.43
N ALA A 64 -6.61 -1.49 4.53
CA ALA A 64 -5.57 -1.52 3.51
C ALA A 64 -5.04 -0.09 3.33
N HIS A 65 -3.76 0.09 3.02
CA HIS A 65 -3.25 1.43 2.80
C HIS A 65 -3.19 1.82 1.32
N VAL A 66 -3.24 3.11 1.05
CA VAL A 66 -3.18 3.67 -0.31
C VAL A 66 -2.08 4.71 -0.48
N ASP A 67 -1.38 5.05 0.60
CA ASP A 67 -0.13 5.78 0.49
C ASP A 67 0.98 4.86 -0.01
N THR A 68 1.99 5.46 -0.60
CA THR A 68 3.09 4.74 -1.24
C THR A 68 4.43 5.31 -0.84
N LEU A 69 5.46 4.53 -1.08
CA LEU A 69 6.82 5.05 -1.12
C LEU A 69 6.93 6.20 -2.12
N GLY A 70 7.87 7.09 -1.88
CA GLY A 70 8.17 8.20 -2.74
C GLY A 70 9.38 8.99 -2.27
N ALA A 71 9.44 10.23 -2.65
CA ALA A 71 10.46 11.14 -2.17
C ALA A 71 9.93 12.58 -2.10
N ILE A 72 10.76 13.45 -1.52
CA ILE A 72 10.52 14.89 -1.43
C ILE A 72 11.79 15.63 -1.88
N VAL A 73 11.64 16.80 -2.46
CA VAL A 73 12.77 17.65 -2.82
C VAL A 73 13.45 18.14 -1.55
N ARG A 74 14.66 17.66 -1.30
CA ARG A 74 15.47 18.07 -0.15
C ARG A 74 16.28 19.34 -0.42
N ALA A 75 16.81 19.48 -1.64
CA ALA A 75 17.57 20.62 -2.05
C ALA A 75 17.63 20.70 -3.58
N ILE A 76 17.78 21.90 -4.10
CA ILE A 76 18.11 22.15 -5.51
C ILE A 76 19.62 22.39 -5.60
N LYS A 77 20.30 21.62 -6.44
CA LYS A 77 21.73 21.66 -6.60
C LYS A 77 22.16 22.84 -7.52
N PRO A 78 23.42 23.33 -7.41
CA PRO A 78 23.90 24.43 -8.26
C PRO A 78 23.79 24.19 -9.77
N ASP A 79 23.76 22.90 -10.20
CA ASP A 79 23.61 22.47 -11.59
C ASP A 79 22.12 22.26 -12.01
N GLY A 80 21.16 22.60 -11.14
CA GLY A 80 19.74 22.50 -11.36
C GLY A 80 19.13 21.15 -11.08
N ARG A 81 19.90 20.13 -10.71
CA ARG A 81 19.38 18.81 -10.33
C ARG A 81 18.79 18.85 -8.93
N LEU A 82 17.93 17.87 -8.60
CA LEU A 82 17.30 17.80 -7.30
C LEU A 82 17.97 16.74 -6.43
N LYS A 83 18.29 17.10 -5.19
CA LYS A 83 18.60 16.15 -4.13
C LYS A 83 17.28 15.67 -3.50
N LEU A 84 17.20 14.39 -3.23
CA LEU A 84 16.02 13.71 -2.72
C LEU A 84 16.11 13.45 -1.22
N ASP A 85 14.96 13.43 -0.54
CA ASP A 85 14.79 12.73 0.72
C ASP A 85 13.70 11.66 0.54
N ARG A 86 13.94 10.44 1.05
CA ARG A 86 13.01 9.31 0.89
C ARG A 86 11.79 9.49 1.78
N ILE A 87 10.64 9.06 1.26
CA ILE A 87 9.42 8.85 2.02
C ILE A 87 9.17 7.34 2.07
N GLY A 88 9.13 6.78 3.28
CA GLY A 88 9.11 5.36 3.53
C GLY A 88 10.50 4.70 3.46
N GLY A 89 10.55 3.39 3.67
CA GLY A 89 11.79 2.62 3.82
C GLY A 89 12.14 1.80 2.59
N PHE A 90 13.14 2.18 1.80
CA PHE A 90 13.65 1.38 0.68
C PHE A 90 15.14 1.66 0.42
N PRO A 91 15.91 0.69 -0.13
CA PRO A 91 17.27 0.93 -0.58
C PRO A 91 17.34 1.84 -1.81
N TRP A 92 18.32 2.72 -1.88
CA TRP A 92 18.48 3.70 -2.96
C TRP A 92 18.62 3.10 -4.37
N ASN A 93 19.22 1.92 -4.48
CA ASN A 93 19.36 1.21 -5.77
C ASN A 93 18.02 0.73 -6.34
N MET A 94 16.97 0.64 -5.52
CA MET A 94 15.63 0.21 -5.97
C MET A 94 14.92 1.27 -6.83
N ILE A 95 15.43 2.50 -6.84
CA ILE A 95 14.85 3.60 -7.62
C ILE A 95 15.80 4.13 -8.70
N GLU A 96 17.00 3.56 -8.84
CA GLU A 96 17.93 3.96 -9.89
C GLU A 96 17.38 3.65 -11.29
N GLY A 97 17.32 4.65 -12.15
CA GLY A 97 16.78 4.54 -13.50
C GLY A 97 15.27 4.71 -13.61
N GLU A 98 14.58 4.97 -12.50
CA GLU A 98 13.13 5.20 -12.52
C GLU A 98 12.78 6.58 -13.06
N ASN A 99 11.69 6.63 -13.84
CA ASN A 99 11.02 7.88 -14.13
C ASN A 99 10.26 8.36 -12.89
N CYS A 100 10.15 9.68 -12.77
CA CYS A 100 9.43 10.30 -11.66
C CYS A 100 8.69 11.56 -12.11
N LEU A 101 7.75 11.99 -11.27
CA LEU A 101 7.06 13.26 -11.40
C LEU A 101 7.34 14.11 -10.17
N VAL A 102 7.79 15.33 -10.36
CA VAL A 102 7.89 16.35 -9.32
C VAL A 102 6.59 17.13 -9.31
N HIS A 103 5.87 17.11 -8.19
CA HIS A 103 4.59 17.80 -7.99
C HIS A 103 4.87 19.20 -7.44
N VAL A 104 4.70 20.20 -8.29
CA VAL A 104 5.03 21.61 -7.96
C VAL A 104 3.88 22.23 -7.17
N ALA A 105 4.01 22.33 -5.87
CA ALA A 105 2.93 22.77 -4.96
C ALA A 105 2.40 24.18 -5.26
N SER A 106 3.25 25.06 -5.81
CA SER A 106 2.87 26.46 -6.10
C SER A 106 1.96 26.63 -7.33
N SER A 107 1.77 25.59 -8.15
CA SER A 107 1.11 25.76 -9.47
C SER A 107 0.31 24.55 -9.97
N ASP A 108 0.08 23.53 -9.18
CA ASP A 108 -0.56 22.26 -9.55
C ASP A 108 0.05 21.59 -10.81
N LYS A 109 1.31 21.91 -11.15
CA LYS A 109 2.03 21.34 -12.29
C LYS A 109 2.82 20.12 -11.85
N THR A 110 3.01 19.21 -12.78
CA THR A 110 3.97 18.12 -12.65
C THR A 110 5.12 18.31 -13.66
N ILE A 111 6.34 18.04 -13.22
CA ILE A 111 7.53 18.07 -14.08
C ILE A 111 8.16 16.69 -14.03
N SER A 112 8.33 16.07 -15.20
CA SER A 112 8.94 14.75 -15.28
C SER A 112 10.46 14.81 -15.09
N GLY A 113 11.02 13.68 -14.70
CA GLY A 113 12.45 13.52 -14.54
C GLY A 113 12.84 12.05 -14.40
N THR A 114 14.15 11.82 -14.29
CA THR A 114 14.71 10.48 -14.07
C THR A 114 15.59 10.49 -12.84
N ILE A 115 15.48 9.47 -12.01
CA ILE A 115 16.30 9.28 -10.81
C ILE A 115 17.57 8.54 -11.20
N LEU A 116 18.72 9.14 -10.97
CA LEU A 116 20.01 8.61 -11.36
C LEU A 116 21.02 8.78 -10.23
N VAL A 117 22.03 7.92 -10.20
CA VAL A 117 23.23 8.22 -9.46
C VAL A 117 24.05 9.29 -10.21
N HIS A 118 24.72 10.19 -9.51
CA HIS A 118 25.46 11.28 -10.14
C HIS A 118 26.47 10.81 -11.19
N GLN A 119 27.20 9.73 -10.91
CA GLN A 119 28.22 9.13 -11.77
C GLN A 119 27.67 7.93 -12.56
N THR A 120 26.73 8.17 -13.47
CA THR A 120 25.98 7.12 -14.16
C THR A 120 26.69 6.49 -15.35
N SER A 121 27.43 7.31 -16.15
CA SER A 121 27.95 6.82 -17.43
C SER A 121 29.20 5.94 -17.26
N CYS A 122 29.09 4.64 -17.56
CA CYS A 122 30.24 3.71 -17.56
C CYS A 122 31.33 4.09 -18.58
N HIS A 123 31.03 4.93 -19.57
CA HIS A 123 32.01 5.44 -20.53
C HIS A 123 32.82 6.63 -20.00
N VAL A 124 32.39 7.20 -18.86
CA VAL A 124 33.03 8.37 -18.24
C VAL A 124 33.61 8.03 -16.88
N TYR A 125 32.87 7.24 -16.08
CA TYR A 125 33.19 6.90 -14.70
C TYR A 125 33.52 5.42 -14.56
N LYS A 126 34.74 5.09 -14.14
CA LYS A 126 35.19 3.68 -13.98
C LYS A 126 34.47 2.95 -12.88
N ASP A 127 33.98 3.67 -11.90
CA ASP A 127 33.29 3.19 -10.69
C ASP A 127 31.76 3.28 -10.78
N ALA A 128 31.18 3.60 -11.94
CA ALA A 128 29.75 3.72 -12.13
C ALA A 128 28.96 2.49 -11.65
N GLY A 129 29.52 1.28 -11.79
CA GLY A 129 28.92 0.04 -11.33
C GLY A 129 29.13 -0.30 -9.84
N THR A 130 30.03 0.38 -9.14
CA THR A 130 30.43 0.06 -7.77
C THR A 130 30.25 1.21 -6.78
N VAL A 131 30.00 2.43 -7.27
CA VAL A 131 29.70 3.57 -6.41
C VAL A 131 28.45 3.26 -5.58
N GLU A 132 28.54 3.47 -4.28
CA GLU A 132 27.40 3.26 -3.38
C GLU A 132 26.25 4.22 -3.73
N ARG A 133 25.03 3.71 -3.76
CA ARG A 133 23.81 4.52 -3.95
C ARG A 133 23.38 5.05 -2.59
N THR A 134 23.51 6.35 -2.43
CA THR A 134 23.25 7.06 -1.16
C THR A 134 22.43 8.32 -1.40
N GLN A 135 21.88 8.90 -0.35
CA GLN A 135 21.17 10.18 -0.42
C GLN A 135 22.07 11.30 -1.01
N GLU A 136 23.37 11.19 -0.84
CA GLU A 136 24.30 12.26 -1.28
C GLU A 136 24.55 12.24 -2.80
N ASN A 137 24.41 11.07 -3.44
CA ASN A 137 24.75 10.92 -4.85
C ASN A 137 23.58 10.45 -5.74
N MET A 138 22.43 10.13 -5.17
CA MET A 138 21.20 9.93 -5.93
C MET A 138 20.50 11.27 -6.16
N GLU A 139 20.06 11.52 -7.36
CA GLU A 139 19.50 12.81 -7.77
C GLU A 139 18.42 12.67 -8.83
N VAL A 140 17.48 13.62 -8.89
CA VAL A 140 16.58 13.75 -10.04
C VAL A 140 17.21 14.63 -11.08
N ARG A 141 17.21 14.13 -12.29
CA ARG A 141 17.45 14.92 -13.48
C ARG A 141 16.13 15.26 -14.16
N LEU A 142 15.77 16.54 -14.15
CA LEU A 142 14.52 17.01 -14.75
C LEU A 142 14.56 16.90 -16.28
N ASP A 143 13.42 16.65 -16.90
CA ASP A 143 13.22 16.65 -18.35
C ASP A 143 13.00 18.08 -18.87
N GLU A 144 13.71 19.04 -18.26
CA GLU A 144 13.69 20.45 -18.57
C GLU A 144 15.11 20.99 -18.88
N LYS A 145 15.17 22.09 -19.68
CA LYS A 145 16.46 22.71 -20.05
C LYS A 145 16.97 23.61 -18.95
N VAL A 146 17.27 23.04 -17.79
CA VAL A 146 17.85 23.76 -16.64
C VAL A 146 19.30 23.35 -16.41
N ARG A 147 20.13 24.30 -16.01
CA ARG A 147 21.56 24.12 -15.72
C ARG A 147 22.00 24.89 -14.48
N SER A 148 21.08 25.46 -13.74
CA SER A 148 21.34 26.21 -12.52
C SER A 148 20.20 26.08 -11.53
N GLU A 149 20.51 26.29 -10.25
CA GLU A 149 19.49 26.35 -9.19
C GLU A 149 18.40 27.39 -9.52
N LYS A 150 18.82 28.56 -10.05
CA LYS A 150 17.88 29.62 -10.40
C LYS A 150 16.89 29.16 -11.46
N GLU A 151 17.34 28.53 -12.55
CA GLU A 151 16.47 28.07 -13.62
C GLU A 151 15.48 27.00 -13.12
N THR A 152 15.90 26.12 -12.22
CA THR A 152 15.01 25.14 -11.61
C THR A 152 13.96 25.81 -10.71
N ARG A 153 14.36 26.83 -9.92
CA ARG A 153 13.41 27.62 -9.13
C ARG A 153 12.44 28.42 -10.00
N ASP A 154 12.89 28.90 -11.15
CA ASP A 154 12.03 29.62 -12.11
C ASP A 154 10.90 28.69 -12.68
N LEU A 155 11.06 27.38 -12.64
CA LEU A 155 9.99 26.39 -12.92
C LEU A 155 8.93 26.30 -11.81
N GLY A 156 9.20 26.88 -10.65
CA GLY A 156 8.36 26.85 -9.46
C GLY A 156 8.71 25.76 -8.46
N ILE A 157 9.73 24.94 -8.73
CA ILE A 157 10.16 23.86 -7.84
C ILE A 157 10.78 24.42 -6.57
N GLU A 158 10.36 23.90 -5.43
CA GLU A 158 10.87 24.28 -4.11
C GLU A 158 11.20 23.07 -3.26
N VAL A 159 11.93 23.30 -2.17
CA VAL A 159 12.14 22.29 -1.13
C VAL A 159 10.81 21.92 -0.50
N GLY A 160 10.51 20.63 -0.43
CA GLY A 160 9.26 20.13 0.08
C GLY A 160 8.28 19.66 -1.00
N ASP A 161 8.55 19.94 -2.28
CA ASP A 161 7.74 19.37 -3.37
C ASP A 161 7.87 17.86 -3.42
N PHE A 162 6.74 17.16 -3.59
CA PHE A 162 6.70 15.71 -3.61
C PHE A 162 7.20 15.14 -4.93
N ILE A 163 7.75 13.94 -4.85
CA ILE A 163 8.24 13.19 -6.02
C ILE A 163 7.65 11.80 -5.98
N SER A 164 6.80 11.49 -6.97
CA SER A 164 6.25 10.15 -7.18
C SER A 164 7.04 9.39 -8.23
N PHE A 165 7.15 8.07 -8.06
CA PHE A 165 7.81 7.19 -9.01
C PHE A 165 6.79 6.59 -9.99
N ASP A 166 7.23 6.31 -11.22
CA ASP A 166 6.38 5.66 -12.23
C ASP A 166 6.02 4.23 -11.77
N PRO A 167 4.73 3.89 -11.60
CA PRO A 167 4.32 2.56 -11.17
C PRO A 167 4.61 1.48 -12.22
N ARG A 168 4.64 1.80 -13.49
CA ARG A 168 4.87 0.90 -14.63
C ARG A 168 3.98 -0.36 -14.60
N THR A 169 2.70 -0.18 -14.24
CA THR A 169 1.76 -1.28 -14.04
C THR A 169 1.53 -2.06 -15.33
N THR A 170 1.76 -3.37 -15.27
CA THR A 170 1.53 -4.29 -16.38
C THR A 170 0.85 -5.56 -15.90
N VAL A 171 -0.10 -6.07 -16.69
CA VAL A 171 -0.75 -7.37 -16.47
C VAL A 171 -0.47 -8.24 -17.68
N THR A 172 0.12 -9.42 -17.47
CA THR A 172 0.46 -10.36 -18.53
C THR A 172 -0.72 -11.27 -18.85
N GLU A 173 -0.74 -11.86 -20.05
CA GLU A 173 -1.74 -12.87 -20.43
C GLU A 173 -1.69 -14.13 -19.54
N SER A 174 -0.52 -14.43 -18.97
CA SER A 174 -0.32 -15.55 -18.03
C SER A 174 -0.73 -15.24 -16.59
N GLY A 175 -1.29 -14.06 -16.30
CA GLY A 175 -1.83 -13.68 -15.01
C GLY A 175 -0.86 -12.97 -14.06
N PHE A 176 0.40 -12.74 -14.45
CA PHE A 176 1.32 -11.96 -13.62
C PHE A 176 0.97 -10.48 -13.65
N ILE A 177 1.00 -9.86 -12.49
CA ILE A 177 0.82 -8.42 -12.28
C ILE A 177 2.15 -7.88 -11.79
N LYS A 178 2.66 -6.86 -12.47
CA LYS A 178 3.91 -6.17 -12.11
C LYS A 178 3.64 -4.69 -12.01
N SER A 179 4.06 -4.09 -10.92
CA SER A 179 3.93 -2.65 -10.68
C SER A 179 4.81 -2.26 -9.49
N ARG A 180 5.18 -1.00 -9.35
CA ARG A 180 5.40 -0.46 -8.02
C ARG A 180 4.06 -0.32 -7.33
N PHE A 181 4.07 -0.34 -5.99
CA PHE A 181 2.90 -0.04 -5.17
C PHE A 181 1.77 -1.08 -5.23
N LEU A 182 2.10 -2.35 -5.55
CA LEU A 182 1.20 -3.47 -5.21
C LEU A 182 1.02 -3.53 -3.69
N ASP A 183 2.05 -3.24 -2.98
CA ASP A 183 2.09 -2.83 -1.58
C ASP A 183 1.61 -1.36 -1.44
N ASP A 184 0.39 -1.07 -1.00
CA ASP A 184 -0.68 -2.03 -0.67
C ASP A 184 -1.96 -1.76 -1.48
N LYS A 185 -1.79 -1.15 -2.65
CA LYS A 185 -2.91 -0.84 -3.57
C LYS A 185 -3.64 -2.09 -4.05
N VAL A 186 -2.98 -3.28 -4.03
CA VAL A 186 -3.66 -4.53 -4.35
C VAL A 186 -4.70 -4.89 -3.29
N SER A 187 -4.41 -4.71 -2.02
CA SER A 187 -5.38 -4.98 -0.94
C SER A 187 -6.49 -3.94 -0.92
N ALA A 188 -6.16 -2.66 -1.18
CA ALA A 188 -7.17 -1.62 -1.35
C ALA A 188 -8.14 -1.95 -2.50
N ALA A 189 -7.64 -2.45 -3.63
CA ALA A 189 -8.46 -2.90 -4.75
C ALA A 189 -9.36 -4.09 -4.39
N ILE A 190 -8.84 -5.05 -3.61
CA ILE A 190 -9.61 -6.18 -3.08
C ILE A 190 -10.76 -5.67 -2.20
N LEU A 191 -10.49 -4.77 -1.25
CA LEU A 191 -11.53 -4.22 -0.37
C LEU A 191 -12.59 -3.43 -1.15
N LEU A 192 -12.19 -2.65 -2.16
CA LEU A 192 -13.14 -1.95 -3.04
C LEU A 192 -14.04 -2.93 -3.79
N ASN A 193 -13.47 -4.01 -4.34
CA ASN A 193 -14.26 -5.01 -5.05
C ASN A 193 -15.23 -5.75 -4.14
N LEU A 194 -14.83 -6.09 -2.92
CA LEU A 194 -15.72 -6.71 -1.94
C LEU A 194 -16.86 -5.77 -1.56
N LEU A 195 -16.59 -4.49 -1.34
CA LEU A 195 -17.63 -3.48 -1.07
C LEU A 195 -18.62 -3.38 -2.25
N ARG A 196 -18.13 -3.38 -3.49
CA ARG A 196 -18.99 -3.42 -4.68
C ARG A 196 -19.90 -4.65 -4.68
N VAL A 197 -19.32 -5.85 -4.51
CA VAL A 197 -20.07 -7.11 -4.47
C VAL A 197 -21.12 -7.11 -3.36
N TYR A 198 -20.79 -6.62 -2.17
CA TYR A 198 -21.74 -6.57 -1.06
C TYR A 198 -22.93 -5.65 -1.33
N LYS A 199 -22.73 -4.56 -2.05
CA LYS A 199 -23.85 -3.69 -2.46
C LYS A 199 -24.67 -4.31 -3.58
N GLU A 200 -24.04 -4.79 -4.63
CA GLU A 200 -24.73 -5.36 -5.80
C GLU A 200 -25.57 -6.60 -5.44
N GLU A 201 -25.04 -7.45 -4.57
CA GLU A 201 -25.70 -8.68 -4.15
C GLU A 201 -26.55 -8.53 -2.86
N ASN A 202 -26.65 -7.30 -2.32
CA ASN A 202 -27.37 -7.01 -1.07
C ASN A 202 -26.94 -7.90 0.12
N ILE A 203 -25.63 -8.12 0.25
CA ILE A 203 -25.08 -8.98 1.29
C ILE A 203 -25.11 -8.25 2.63
N GLN A 204 -25.77 -8.85 3.61
CA GLN A 204 -25.73 -8.39 4.98
C GLN A 204 -24.65 -9.11 5.77
N LEU A 205 -23.64 -8.40 6.21
CA LEU A 205 -22.56 -8.95 7.04
C LEU A 205 -23.08 -9.34 8.43
N PRO A 206 -22.51 -10.38 9.06
CA PRO A 206 -22.91 -10.78 10.42
C PRO A 206 -22.52 -9.76 11.49
N VAL A 207 -21.45 -8.99 11.26
CA VAL A 207 -20.87 -8.03 12.21
C VAL A 207 -20.66 -6.69 11.52
N THR A 208 -20.98 -5.59 12.19
CA THR A 208 -20.67 -4.25 11.68
C THR A 208 -19.17 -4.13 11.43
N THR A 209 -18.84 -3.79 10.19
CA THR A 209 -17.47 -3.78 9.69
C THR A 209 -17.09 -2.37 9.23
N HIS A 210 -15.96 -1.90 9.72
CA HIS A 210 -15.33 -0.65 9.33
C HIS A 210 -14.23 -0.96 8.33
N PHE A 211 -14.39 -0.48 7.09
CA PHE A 211 -13.35 -0.53 6.06
C PHE A 211 -12.59 0.78 6.12
N ALA A 212 -11.30 0.71 6.37
CA ALA A 212 -10.43 1.88 6.48
C ALA A 212 -9.32 1.80 5.42
N PHE A 213 -9.36 2.72 4.47
CA PHE A 213 -8.29 2.95 3.52
C PHE A 213 -7.35 3.98 4.14
N SER A 214 -6.23 3.51 4.67
CA SER A 214 -5.31 4.35 5.42
C SER A 214 -4.31 5.09 4.54
N VAL A 215 -3.71 6.10 5.12
CA VAL A 215 -2.58 6.87 4.62
C VAL A 215 -1.59 7.03 5.78
N PHE A 216 -0.30 7.15 5.52
CA PHE A 216 0.81 7.13 6.47
C PHE A 216 1.19 5.73 7.01
N GLU A 217 0.75 4.64 6.38
CA GLU A 217 1.20 3.29 6.76
C GLU A 217 2.70 3.13 6.54
N GLU A 218 3.22 3.54 5.38
CA GLU A 218 4.62 3.47 4.94
C GLU A 218 5.62 4.19 5.86
N VAL A 219 5.11 4.99 6.79
CA VAL A 219 5.87 5.69 7.82
C VAL A 219 5.44 5.31 9.24
N GLY A 220 4.68 4.20 9.38
CA GLY A 220 4.44 3.50 10.63
C GLY A 220 3.28 4.02 11.48
N HIS A 221 2.36 4.84 10.93
CA HIS A 221 1.22 5.37 11.71
C HIS A 221 -0.06 5.62 10.88
N GLY A 222 -0.42 4.68 10.00
CA GLY A 222 -1.60 4.75 9.13
C GLY A 222 -2.93 4.69 9.88
N ALA A 223 -3.58 3.53 9.93
CA ALA A 223 -4.87 3.33 10.60
C ALA A 223 -4.72 2.92 12.08
N ASN A 224 -3.77 3.49 12.78
CA ASN A 224 -3.54 3.27 14.21
C ASN A 224 -4.38 4.18 15.13
N SER A 225 -5.19 5.05 14.54
CA SER A 225 -6.08 5.96 15.24
C SER A 225 -7.47 5.95 14.59
N SER A 226 -8.44 6.60 15.22
CA SER A 226 -9.84 6.66 14.73
C SER A 226 -10.54 5.29 14.72
N LEU A 227 -10.10 4.37 15.59
CA LEU A 227 -10.80 3.11 15.80
C LEU A 227 -12.11 3.36 16.55
N PRO A 228 -13.23 2.72 16.15
CA PRO A 228 -14.46 2.82 16.90
C PRO A 228 -14.31 2.15 18.27
N GLU A 229 -14.94 2.71 19.31
CA GLU A 229 -14.91 2.15 20.68
C GLU A 229 -15.40 0.70 20.75
N GLN A 230 -16.29 0.31 19.82
CA GLN A 230 -16.85 -1.04 19.74
C GLN A 230 -15.93 -2.03 19.03
N ALA A 231 -14.79 -1.59 18.49
CA ALA A 231 -13.86 -2.49 17.77
C ALA A 231 -13.27 -3.54 18.71
N VAL A 232 -13.40 -4.81 18.34
CA VAL A 232 -12.85 -5.96 19.08
C VAL A 232 -11.90 -6.81 18.22
N GLU A 233 -11.94 -6.61 16.89
CA GLU A 233 -11.07 -7.28 15.92
C GLU A 233 -10.53 -6.29 14.90
N TYR A 234 -9.28 -6.47 14.54
CA TYR A 234 -8.56 -5.66 13.56
C TYR A 234 -7.82 -6.60 12.59
N LEU A 235 -8.21 -6.57 11.32
CA LEU A 235 -7.53 -7.27 10.24
C LEU A 235 -6.84 -6.24 9.34
N ALA A 236 -5.51 -6.25 9.30
CA ALA A 236 -4.80 -5.59 8.21
C ALA A 236 -4.79 -6.54 6.99
N VAL A 237 -5.22 -6.04 5.87
CA VAL A 237 -5.01 -6.67 4.56
C VAL A 237 -3.89 -5.92 3.91
N ASP A 238 -2.72 -6.54 3.88
CA ASP A 238 -1.47 -5.96 3.45
C ASP A 238 -0.61 -7.07 2.87
N MET A 239 0.46 -6.78 2.16
CA MET A 239 1.17 -7.78 1.38
C MET A 239 1.87 -8.86 2.22
N GLY A 240 2.04 -10.05 1.64
CA GLY A 240 2.89 -11.12 2.14
C GLY A 240 4.27 -11.07 1.49
N ALA A 241 5.34 -10.95 2.29
CA ALA A 241 6.70 -10.88 1.79
C ALA A 241 7.24 -12.24 1.34
N MET A 242 7.91 -12.26 0.18
CA MET A 242 8.56 -13.43 -0.38
C MET A 242 10.08 -13.34 -0.20
N GLY A 243 10.75 -14.48 -0.07
CA GLY A 243 12.21 -14.55 0.07
C GLY A 243 12.68 -15.91 0.57
N ASP A 244 13.97 -16.02 0.82
CA ASP A 244 14.57 -17.22 1.42
C ASP A 244 14.00 -17.44 2.83
N ASP A 245 13.75 -18.69 3.18
CA ASP A 245 13.10 -19.13 4.43
C ASP A 245 11.61 -18.71 4.58
N GLN A 246 11.02 -18.01 3.59
CA GLN A 246 9.60 -17.70 3.56
C GLN A 246 8.80 -18.82 2.89
N GLN A 247 7.54 -19.00 3.34
CA GLN A 247 6.60 -19.94 2.70
C GLN A 247 5.71 -19.27 1.67
N THR A 248 5.56 -17.95 1.78
CA THR A 248 4.74 -17.11 0.90
C THR A 248 5.16 -17.26 -0.56
N ASP A 249 4.19 -17.39 -1.45
CA ASP A 249 4.36 -17.45 -2.89
C ASP A 249 3.35 -16.55 -3.62
N GLU A 250 3.50 -16.40 -4.95
CA GLU A 250 2.65 -15.54 -5.79
C GLU A 250 1.27 -16.14 -6.08
N TYR A 251 0.90 -17.30 -5.52
CA TYR A 251 -0.30 -18.06 -5.89
C TYR A 251 -1.27 -18.30 -4.74
N THR A 252 -0.87 -17.99 -3.52
CA THR A 252 -1.63 -18.25 -2.30
C THR A 252 -1.83 -16.98 -1.49
N VAL A 253 -2.83 -16.96 -0.60
CA VAL A 253 -2.89 -15.91 0.43
C VAL A 253 -1.88 -16.21 1.53
N SER A 254 -1.13 -15.20 1.94
CA SER A 254 -0.23 -15.28 3.09
C SER A 254 -0.96 -14.85 4.36
N ILE A 255 -0.89 -15.64 5.42
CA ILE A 255 -1.40 -15.32 6.75
C ILE A 255 -0.20 -15.13 7.67
N CYS A 256 0.03 -13.92 8.12
CA CYS A 256 1.17 -13.59 8.97
C CYS A 256 1.01 -14.17 10.37
N VAL A 257 2.03 -14.87 10.84
CA VAL A 257 2.10 -15.43 12.19
C VAL A 257 2.74 -14.44 13.15
N LYS A 258 3.76 -13.72 12.68
CA LYS A 258 4.56 -12.77 13.43
C LYS A 258 5.23 -11.78 12.48
N ASP A 259 5.26 -10.52 12.85
CA ASP A 259 6.09 -9.48 12.24
C ASP A 259 7.21 -9.02 13.20
N ALA A 260 7.87 -7.90 12.88
CA ALA A 260 8.93 -7.33 13.72
C ALA A 260 8.42 -6.87 15.09
N SER A 261 7.14 -6.50 15.20
CA SER A 261 6.53 -6.02 16.45
C SER A 261 6.17 -7.16 17.42
N GLY A 262 5.96 -8.39 16.90
CA GLY A 262 5.59 -9.54 17.70
C GLY A 262 4.61 -10.50 17.02
N PRO A 263 4.13 -11.52 17.75
CA PRO A 263 3.13 -12.46 17.24
C PRO A 263 1.76 -11.81 17.09
N TYR A 264 1.07 -12.10 15.99
CA TYR A 264 -0.36 -11.81 15.84
C TYR A 264 -1.22 -12.70 16.74
N HIS A 265 -2.48 -12.28 17.01
CA HIS A 265 -3.34 -12.98 17.95
C HIS A 265 -3.59 -14.42 17.53
N TYR A 266 -3.18 -15.38 18.36
CA TYR A 266 -3.20 -16.83 18.04
C TYR A 266 -4.57 -17.35 17.62
N GLY A 267 -5.61 -17.02 18.38
CA GLY A 267 -6.98 -17.47 18.07
C GLY A 267 -7.52 -16.89 16.77
N PHE A 268 -7.15 -15.66 16.41
CA PHE A 268 -7.54 -15.05 15.14
C PHE A 268 -6.87 -15.80 13.98
N ARG A 269 -5.56 -16.01 14.05
CA ARG A 269 -4.82 -16.79 13.05
C ARG A 269 -5.42 -18.20 12.87
N GLN A 270 -5.75 -18.90 13.97
CA GLN A 270 -6.37 -20.24 13.88
C GLN A 270 -7.75 -20.19 13.23
N HIS A 271 -8.50 -19.13 13.47
CA HIS A 271 -9.79 -18.91 12.80
C HIS A 271 -9.63 -18.74 11.29
N LEU A 272 -8.66 -17.91 10.84
CA LEU A 272 -8.34 -17.74 9.42
C LEU A 272 -7.92 -19.06 8.77
N VAL A 273 -7.04 -19.83 9.42
CA VAL A 273 -6.61 -21.15 8.93
C VAL A 273 -7.79 -22.13 8.84
N LYS A 274 -8.71 -22.11 9.81
CA LYS A 274 -9.92 -22.93 9.77
C LYS A 274 -10.79 -22.57 8.56
N LEU A 275 -11.07 -21.28 8.34
CA LEU A 275 -11.84 -20.80 7.19
C LEU A 275 -11.18 -21.17 5.86
N ALA A 276 -9.85 -21.02 5.75
CA ALA A 276 -9.12 -21.40 4.56
C ALA A 276 -9.30 -22.87 4.21
N LYS A 277 -9.23 -23.76 5.23
CA LYS A 277 -9.44 -25.20 5.05
C LYS A 277 -10.89 -25.56 4.71
N GLU A 278 -11.86 -24.93 5.34
CA GLU A 278 -13.29 -25.19 5.12
C GLU A 278 -13.77 -24.75 3.75
N GLN A 279 -13.14 -23.73 3.18
CA GLN A 279 -13.51 -23.17 1.87
C GLN A 279 -12.51 -23.49 0.76
N ASP A 280 -11.56 -24.39 1.00
CA ASP A 280 -10.51 -24.77 0.05
C ASP A 280 -9.80 -23.52 -0.56
N ILE A 281 -9.37 -22.61 0.32
CA ILE A 281 -8.59 -21.44 -0.07
C ILE A 281 -7.11 -21.76 0.09
N PRO A 282 -6.30 -21.65 -0.97
CA PRO A 282 -4.86 -21.90 -0.87
C PRO A 282 -4.20 -20.82 -0.01
N TYR A 283 -3.47 -21.22 1.03
CA TYR A 283 -2.83 -20.31 1.98
C TYR A 283 -1.46 -20.78 2.41
N LYS A 284 -0.64 -19.84 2.88
CA LYS A 284 0.62 -20.07 3.58
C LYS A 284 0.62 -19.37 4.93
N LEU A 285 1.37 -19.93 5.90
CA LEU A 285 1.68 -19.26 7.16
C LEU A 285 3.12 -18.79 7.12
N ASP A 286 3.36 -17.54 7.52
CA ASP A 286 4.69 -16.98 7.40
C ASP A 286 5.06 -16.03 8.55
N ILE A 287 6.36 -15.71 8.65
CA ILE A 287 6.95 -14.77 9.62
C ILE A 287 7.77 -13.74 8.84
N TYR A 288 7.49 -12.46 9.06
CA TYR A 288 8.20 -11.36 8.41
C TYR A 288 9.13 -10.65 9.39
N PRO A 289 10.46 -10.83 9.30
CA PRO A 289 11.38 -10.33 10.32
C PRO A 289 11.55 -8.80 10.34
N PHE A 290 11.32 -8.11 9.21
CA PHE A 290 11.53 -6.67 9.02
C PHE A 290 10.28 -5.97 8.49
N TYR A 291 9.13 -6.26 9.08
CA TYR A 291 7.82 -5.85 8.59
C TYR A 291 6.99 -5.30 9.77
N GLY A 292 6.15 -4.33 9.49
CA GLY A 292 5.09 -3.85 10.36
C GLY A 292 3.82 -3.67 9.56
N SER A 293 2.69 -3.46 10.20
CA SER A 293 1.40 -3.20 9.54
C SER A 293 0.58 -2.20 10.33
N ASP A 294 -0.46 -1.68 9.74
CA ASP A 294 -1.46 -0.86 10.45
C ASP A 294 -2.03 -1.55 11.70
N ALA A 295 -2.17 -2.89 11.66
CA ALA A 295 -2.64 -3.63 12.84
C ALA A 295 -1.60 -3.62 13.97
N SER A 296 -0.32 -3.82 13.69
CA SER A 296 0.74 -3.75 14.69
C SER A 296 0.94 -2.30 15.19
N ALA A 297 0.79 -1.32 14.31
CA ALA A 297 0.81 0.09 14.69
C ALA A 297 -0.36 0.47 15.62
N ALA A 298 -1.57 -0.07 15.36
CA ALA A 298 -2.73 0.13 16.24
C ALA A 298 -2.52 -0.46 17.63
N MET A 299 -1.95 -1.66 17.73
CA MET A 299 -1.58 -2.27 19.01
C MET A 299 -0.57 -1.42 19.79
N SER A 300 0.44 -0.92 19.10
CA SER A 300 1.46 -0.03 19.69
C SER A 300 0.87 1.31 20.18
N ALA A 301 -0.20 1.77 19.53
CA ALA A 301 -0.94 2.96 19.94
C ALA A 301 -1.95 2.72 21.09
N GLY A 302 -2.09 1.49 21.59
CA GLY A 302 -2.93 1.13 22.72
C GLY A 302 -4.32 0.59 22.35
N ALA A 303 -4.53 0.14 21.13
CA ALA A 303 -5.78 -0.50 20.73
C ALA A 303 -5.95 -1.86 21.45
N GLU A 304 -7.12 -2.09 22.06
CA GLU A 304 -7.45 -3.35 22.73
C GLU A 304 -8.31 -4.22 21.82
N VAL A 305 -7.65 -4.85 20.84
CA VAL A 305 -8.32 -5.68 19.81
C VAL A 305 -7.54 -6.98 19.58
N LYS A 306 -8.24 -8.00 19.10
CA LYS A 306 -7.57 -9.15 18.48
C LYS A 306 -7.11 -8.71 17.09
N HIS A 307 -5.83 -8.81 16.80
CA HIS A 307 -5.29 -8.36 15.53
C HIS A 307 -4.75 -9.49 14.67
N ALA A 308 -4.85 -9.33 13.36
CA ALA A 308 -4.31 -10.25 12.36
C ALA A 308 -3.84 -9.48 11.13
N LEU A 309 -3.02 -10.15 10.32
CA LEU A 309 -2.53 -9.68 9.04
C LEU A 309 -2.60 -10.82 8.02
N LEU A 310 -3.11 -10.52 6.84
CA LEU A 310 -3.04 -11.40 5.68
C LEU A 310 -2.96 -10.58 4.39
N GLY A 311 -2.49 -11.20 3.31
CA GLY A 311 -2.49 -10.53 2.02
C GLY A 311 -1.92 -11.37 0.89
N ALA A 312 -1.87 -10.76 -0.30
CA ALA A 312 -1.30 -11.39 -1.47
C ALA A 312 0.22 -11.51 -1.34
N GLY A 313 0.78 -12.61 -1.81
CA GLY A 313 2.23 -12.78 -1.89
C GLY A 313 2.82 -11.87 -2.94
N ILE A 314 3.74 -11.01 -2.51
CA ILE A 314 4.41 -10.03 -3.37
C ILE A 314 5.92 -10.24 -3.29
N GLU A 315 6.53 -10.43 -4.46
CA GLU A 315 7.97 -10.46 -4.60
C GLU A 315 8.53 -9.06 -4.81
N SER A 316 9.72 -8.80 -4.29
CA SER A 316 10.47 -7.55 -4.45
C SER A 316 9.72 -6.33 -3.87
N SER A 317 9.03 -6.50 -2.73
CA SER A 317 8.37 -5.39 -2.05
C SER A 317 9.33 -4.19 -1.84
N HIS A 318 8.77 -2.98 -1.91
CA HIS A 318 9.51 -1.71 -1.88
C HIS A 318 10.46 -1.48 -3.08
N SER A 319 10.32 -2.30 -4.16
CA SER A 319 11.03 -2.14 -5.42
C SER A 319 10.05 -2.14 -6.60
N TYR A 320 10.41 -2.80 -7.71
CA TYR A 320 9.46 -3.10 -8.78
C TYR A 320 8.86 -4.49 -8.52
N GLU A 321 7.66 -4.48 -8.03
CA GLU A 321 6.98 -5.61 -7.41
C GLU A 321 6.29 -6.51 -8.44
N ARG A 322 6.03 -7.75 -8.02
CA ARG A 322 5.26 -8.70 -8.80
C ARG A 322 4.41 -9.62 -7.93
N THR A 323 3.26 -10.01 -8.45
CA THR A 323 2.37 -11.03 -7.92
C THR A 323 1.64 -11.74 -9.05
N HIS A 324 0.79 -12.70 -8.74
CA HIS A 324 -0.08 -13.37 -9.69
C HIS A 324 -1.56 -13.20 -9.31
N ILE A 325 -2.43 -13.20 -10.30
CA ILE A 325 -3.88 -13.06 -10.09
C ILE A 325 -4.46 -14.13 -9.15
N ASP A 326 -3.83 -15.32 -9.06
CA ASP A 326 -4.26 -16.39 -8.17
C ASP A 326 -4.08 -15.99 -6.71
N SER A 327 -2.96 -15.35 -6.34
CA SER A 327 -2.76 -14.85 -4.97
C SER A 327 -3.74 -13.73 -4.62
N VAL A 328 -4.00 -12.83 -5.57
CA VAL A 328 -5.02 -11.78 -5.40
C VAL A 328 -6.40 -12.39 -5.16
N ALA A 329 -6.79 -13.38 -5.98
CA ALA A 329 -8.07 -14.08 -5.84
C ALA A 329 -8.16 -14.89 -4.55
N ALA A 330 -7.08 -15.55 -4.12
CA ALA A 330 -7.04 -16.28 -2.85
C ALA A 330 -7.19 -15.33 -1.66
N THR A 331 -6.56 -14.17 -1.73
CA THR A 331 -6.67 -13.11 -0.70
C THR A 331 -8.08 -12.55 -0.64
N GLU A 332 -8.68 -12.21 -1.78
CA GLU A 332 -10.06 -11.72 -1.86
C GLU A 332 -11.04 -12.74 -1.25
N ARG A 333 -10.92 -14.02 -1.62
CA ARG A 333 -11.71 -15.11 -1.05
C ARG A 333 -11.52 -15.24 0.46
N MET A 334 -10.29 -15.07 0.95
CA MET A 334 -9.99 -15.19 2.38
C MET A 334 -10.60 -14.05 3.18
N VAL A 335 -10.49 -12.81 2.69
CA VAL A 335 -11.12 -11.64 3.31
C VAL A 335 -12.66 -11.79 3.29
N ASP A 336 -13.25 -12.18 2.18
CA ASP A 336 -14.71 -12.42 2.07
C ASP A 336 -15.17 -13.52 3.03
N ALA A 337 -14.44 -14.65 3.11
CA ALA A 337 -14.73 -15.72 4.04
C ALA A 337 -14.73 -15.25 5.50
N TYR A 338 -13.74 -14.44 5.89
CA TYR A 338 -13.67 -13.86 7.23
C TYR A 338 -14.83 -12.89 7.48
N LEU A 339 -15.14 -12.00 6.54
CA LEU A 339 -16.17 -10.97 6.70
C LEU A 339 -17.59 -11.57 6.77
N ARG A 340 -17.86 -12.66 6.08
CA ARG A 340 -19.14 -13.39 6.12
C ARG A 340 -19.30 -14.27 7.36
N ASN A 341 -18.28 -14.39 8.19
CA ASN A 341 -18.35 -15.16 9.44
C ASN A 341 -18.49 -14.24 10.68
N GLY A 342 -18.88 -14.84 11.82
CA GLY A 342 -18.94 -14.17 13.12
C GLY A 342 -17.54 -13.79 13.63
N LEU A 343 -17.50 -13.14 14.80
CA LEU A 343 -16.25 -12.80 15.47
C LEU A 343 -15.49 -14.05 15.93
N VAL A 344 -14.20 -13.94 16.05
CA VAL A 344 -13.30 -15.02 16.50
C VAL A 344 -13.72 -15.57 17.87
N GLY A 345 -14.06 -16.86 17.91
CA GLY A 345 -14.52 -17.53 19.13
C GLY A 345 -16.04 -17.47 19.36
N GLN A 346 -16.80 -16.84 18.45
CA GLN A 346 -18.26 -16.90 18.45
C GLN A 346 -18.72 -17.93 17.40
N THR A 347 -19.69 -18.76 17.77
CA THR A 347 -20.46 -19.57 16.81
C THR A 347 -21.57 -18.70 16.24
N VAL A 348 -21.70 -18.68 14.91
CA VAL A 348 -22.78 -17.98 14.19
C VAL A 348 -24.08 -18.79 14.29
#